data_553a92f086e27891f9d4c2e3cf31a5ba
#
_entry.id   553a92f086e27891f9d4c2e3cf31a5ba
#
_cell.length_a   1.000
_cell.length_b   1.000
_cell.length_c   1.000
_cell.angle_alpha   90.00
_cell.angle_beta   90.00
_cell.angle_gamma   90.00
#
_symmetry.space_group_name_H-M   'P 1'
#
loop_
_entity.id
_entity.type
_entity.pdbx_description
1 polymer ?
#
loop_
_entity_poly.entity_id
_entity_poly.type
_entity_poly.pdbx_seq_one_letter_code
_entity_poly.pdbx_strand_id
1 'polypeptide(L)'
;MTDTHVSLQPACLWDIAGVDGLQVMKRLVGDRCDRIAPFQSLEAEIDRIPCSILRLCEANFRLRWTGDAAHLQTLLTAAASHQQVWVKQFPWLASVRLSAEMSVEQLAKIAIAKPPFSLLALALNCAAPARINGLSCLVWRHSIQDTETIELHTARQTLHHLKITS
;
A
#
# COMPACT_ATOMS: atom_id res chain seq x y z
N MET A 1 18.96 -7.91 -22.90
CA MET A 1 18.70 -8.04 -21.46
C MET A 1 17.63 -7.03 -21.09
N THR A 2 16.47 -7.48 -20.77
CA THR A 2 15.40 -6.61 -20.26
C THR A 2 15.66 -6.40 -18.78
N ASP A 3 16.28 -5.29 -18.42
CA ASP A 3 16.36 -4.86 -17.03
C ASP A 3 14.92 -4.60 -16.55
N THR A 4 14.42 -5.55 -15.79
CA THR A 4 13.09 -5.45 -15.19
C THR A 4 13.23 -4.53 -13.98
N HIS A 5 12.82 -3.28 -14.12
CA HIS A 5 12.84 -2.29 -13.04
C HIS A 5 11.82 -2.56 -11.93
N VAL A 6 11.39 -3.82 -11.79
CA VAL A 6 10.38 -4.24 -10.83
C VAL A 6 10.84 -5.47 -10.04
N SER A 7 10.57 -5.48 -8.75
CA SER A 7 10.77 -6.65 -7.91
C SER A 7 9.53 -6.95 -7.07
N LEU A 8 9.08 -8.20 -7.12
CA LEU A 8 8.00 -8.68 -6.26
C LEU A 8 8.47 -8.65 -4.79
N GLN A 9 7.66 -8.04 -3.94
CA GLN A 9 7.97 -7.93 -2.52
C GLN A 9 7.31 -9.07 -1.72
N PRO A 10 7.99 -9.59 -0.69
CA PRO A 10 7.42 -10.62 0.20
C PRO A 10 6.39 -10.06 1.18
N ALA A 11 5.89 -8.85 0.96
CA ALA A 11 4.92 -8.22 1.82
C ALA A 11 3.53 -8.80 1.64
N CYS A 12 2.81 -8.99 2.74
CA CYS A 12 1.39 -9.28 2.75
C CYS A 12 0.59 -7.98 2.82
N LEU A 13 -0.50 -7.91 2.05
CA LEU A 13 -1.41 -6.78 2.06
C LEU A 13 -2.72 -7.18 2.74
N TRP A 14 -3.14 -6.38 3.70
CA TRP A 14 -4.36 -6.54 4.46
C TRP A 14 -5.21 -5.28 4.33
N ASP A 15 -6.50 -5.42 4.15
CA ASP A 15 -7.42 -4.30 4.24
C ASP A 15 -8.29 -4.43 5.49
N ILE A 16 -8.41 -3.34 6.21
CA ILE A 16 -9.28 -3.14 7.37
C ILE A 16 -10.36 -2.17 6.93
N ALA A 17 -11.60 -2.61 6.86
CA ALA A 17 -12.69 -1.84 6.30
C ALA A 17 -13.98 -1.96 7.11
N GLY A 18 -14.67 -0.85 7.28
CA GLY A 18 -15.93 -0.76 8.02
C GLY A 18 -15.99 0.51 8.86
N VAL A 19 -17.15 0.80 9.42
CA VAL A 19 -17.37 2.07 10.16
C VAL A 19 -16.41 2.26 11.33
N ASP A 20 -15.96 1.18 11.94
CA ASP A 20 -15.02 1.19 13.07
C ASP A 20 -13.55 0.99 12.63
N GLY A 21 -13.24 1.06 11.33
CA GLY A 21 -11.89 0.83 10.80
C GLY A 21 -10.85 1.75 11.42
N LEU A 22 -11.15 3.04 11.56
CA LEU A 22 -10.28 4.00 12.22
C LEU A 22 -10.02 3.62 13.69
N GLN A 23 -11.06 3.17 14.40
CA GLN A 23 -10.95 2.78 15.81
C GLN A 23 -10.04 1.54 15.98
N VAL A 24 -10.16 0.57 15.07
CA VAL A 24 -9.27 -0.61 15.04
C VAL A 24 -7.83 -0.18 14.79
N MET A 25 -7.59 0.70 13.82
CA MET A 25 -6.24 1.20 13.53
C MET A 25 -5.65 1.98 14.71
N LYS A 26 -6.44 2.81 15.40
CA LYS A 26 -5.98 3.52 16.61
C LYS A 26 -5.57 2.56 17.72
N ARG A 27 -6.24 1.44 17.89
CA ARG A 27 -5.85 0.40 18.87
C ARG A 27 -4.51 -0.25 18.52
N LEU A 28 -4.21 -0.41 17.22
CA LEU A 28 -2.99 -1.07 16.75
C LEU A 28 -1.78 -0.14 16.73
N VAL A 29 -1.95 1.09 16.27
CA VAL A 29 -0.83 2.00 15.96
C VAL A 29 -0.94 3.38 16.60
N GLY A 30 -1.98 3.62 17.42
CA GLY A 30 -2.21 4.88 18.10
C GLY A 30 -2.87 5.95 17.23
N ASP A 31 -2.97 7.17 17.79
CA ASP A 31 -3.75 8.27 17.19
C ASP A 31 -3.13 8.88 15.93
N ARG A 32 -1.90 8.49 15.57
CA ARG A 32 -1.25 9.02 14.36
C ARG A 32 -2.03 8.71 13.08
N CYS A 33 -2.73 7.57 13.04
CA CYS A 33 -3.53 7.17 11.86
C CYS A 33 -4.74 8.07 11.62
N ASP A 34 -5.20 8.82 12.62
CA ASP A 34 -6.28 9.81 12.48
C ASP A 34 -5.85 11.09 11.73
N ARG A 35 -4.54 11.35 11.70
CA ARG A 35 -3.96 12.57 11.11
C ARG A 35 -3.66 12.45 9.61
N ILE A 36 -3.74 11.25 9.04
CA ILE A 36 -3.54 11.07 7.60
C ILE A 36 -4.88 11.17 6.86
N ALA A 37 -4.88 11.89 5.74
CA ALA A 37 -6.04 11.97 4.85
C ALA A 37 -6.15 10.70 3.97
N PRO A 38 -7.29 10.48 3.30
CA PRO A 38 -7.39 9.44 2.28
C PRO A 38 -6.26 9.54 1.25
N PHE A 39 -5.70 8.40 0.87
CA PHE A 39 -4.52 8.23 0.02
C PHE A 39 -3.22 8.81 0.60
N GLN A 40 -3.19 9.09 1.88
CA GLN A 40 -1.96 9.33 2.64
C GLN A 40 -1.60 8.10 3.49
N SER A 41 -0.32 8.00 3.84
CA SER A 41 0.21 6.88 4.60
C SER A 41 1.18 7.32 5.69
N LEU A 42 1.49 6.39 6.59
CA LEU A 42 2.53 6.54 7.60
C LEU A 42 3.25 5.22 7.83
N GLU A 43 4.49 5.29 8.29
CA GLU A 43 5.17 4.16 8.90
C GLU A 43 4.76 4.01 10.36
N ALA A 44 4.57 2.78 10.80
CA ALA A 44 4.23 2.43 12.15
C ALA A 44 4.87 1.10 12.55
N GLU A 45 4.65 0.70 13.79
CA GLU A 45 5.00 -0.62 14.29
C GLU A 45 3.78 -1.26 14.93
N ILE A 46 3.58 -2.54 14.63
CA ILE A 46 2.63 -3.39 15.32
C ILE A 46 3.43 -4.50 15.97
N ASP A 47 3.35 -4.61 17.30
CA ASP A 47 4.14 -5.55 18.09
C ASP A 47 5.65 -5.51 17.76
N ARG A 48 6.22 -4.29 17.66
CA ARG A 48 7.63 -4.00 17.32
C ARG A 48 8.05 -4.41 15.91
N ILE A 49 7.11 -4.80 15.05
CA ILE A 49 7.39 -5.12 13.65
C ILE A 49 7.01 -3.92 12.80
N PRO A 50 7.96 -3.36 12.03
CA PRO A 50 7.68 -2.23 11.16
C PRO A 50 6.62 -2.57 10.11
N CYS A 51 5.72 -1.63 9.86
CA CYS A 51 4.68 -1.75 8.86
C CYS A 51 4.37 -0.39 8.22
N SER A 52 3.71 -0.41 7.09
CA SER A 52 3.23 0.80 6.43
C SER A 52 1.71 0.77 6.36
N ILE A 53 1.08 1.90 6.67
CA ILE A 53 -0.37 2.03 6.73
C ILE A 53 -0.80 3.09 5.75
N LEU A 54 -1.66 2.73 4.81
CA LEU A 54 -2.26 3.60 3.83
C LEU A 54 -3.75 3.76 4.15
N ARG A 55 -4.22 4.99 4.29
CA ARG A 55 -5.64 5.29 4.41
C ARG A 55 -6.27 5.32 3.02
N LEU A 56 -7.22 4.44 2.75
CA LEU A 56 -7.89 4.36 1.44
C LEU A 56 -9.11 5.27 1.35
N CYS A 57 -9.85 5.39 2.45
CA CYS A 57 -10.94 6.32 2.63
C CYS A 57 -11.10 6.62 4.12
N GLU A 58 -12.18 7.26 4.51
CA GLU A 58 -12.35 7.76 5.88
C GLU A 58 -12.14 6.68 6.96
N ALA A 59 -12.67 5.46 6.74
CA ALA A 59 -12.62 4.37 7.72
C ALA A 59 -11.95 3.09 7.18
N ASN A 60 -11.35 3.12 6.00
CA ASN A 60 -10.70 1.96 5.41
C ASN A 60 -9.21 2.18 5.25
N PHE A 61 -8.43 1.15 5.62
CA PHE A 61 -6.97 1.18 5.64
C PHE A 61 -6.40 -0.05 4.97
N ARG A 62 -5.26 0.12 4.31
CA ARG A 62 -4.42 -0.96 3.83
C ARG A 62 -3.16 -1.04 4.67
N LEU A 63 -2.85 -2.23 5.14
CA LEU A 63 -1.65 -2.53 5.90
C LEU A 63 -0.69 -3.33 5.03
N ARG A 64 0.53 -2.85 4.90
CA ARG A 64 1.66 -3.57 4.32
C ARG A 64 2.47 -4.20 5.43
N TRP A 65 2.60 -5.51 5.40
CA TRP A 65 3.20 -6.31 6.46
C TRP A 65 4.24 -7.28 5.93
N THR A 66 5.39 -7.35 6.56
CA THR A 66 6.48 -8.24 6.19
C THR A 66 6.78 -9.31 7.24
N GLY A 67 6.12 -9.26 8.39
CA GLY A 67 6.22 -10.25 9.44
C GLY A 67 5.36 -11.50 9.19
N ASP A 68 5.26 -12.36 10.18
CA ASP A 68 4.42 -13.55 10.10
C ASP A 68 2.94 -13.20 9.95
N ALA A 69 2.29 -13.75 8.93
CA ALA A 69 0.89 -13.45 8.61
C ALA A 69 -0.07 -14.00 9.68
N ALA A 70 0.21 -15.16 10.27
CA ALA A 70 -0.63 -15.75 11.31
C ALA A 70 -0.58 -14.92 12.60
N HIS A 71 0.59 -14.38 12.93
CA HIS A 71 0.74 -13.47 14.07
C HIS A 71 -0.09 -12.20 13.87
N LEU A 72 0.03 -11.57 12.70
CA LEU A 72 -0.78 -10.39 12.38
C LEU A 72 -2.28 -10.68 12.40
N GLN A 73 -2.71 -11.83 11.86
CA GLN A 73 -4.12 -12.24 11.91
C GLN A 73 -4.65 -12.27 13.35
N THR A 74 -3.87 -12.78 14.28
CA THR A 74 -4.23 -12.83 15.70
C THR A 74 -4.40 -11.44 16.29
N LEU A 75 -3.44 -10.53 16.02
CA LEU A 75 -3.48 -9.15 16.50
C LEU A 75 -4.67 -8.37 15.92
N LEU A 76 -4.92 -8.53 14.62
CA LEU A 76 -6.03 -7.88 13.93
C LEU A 76 -7.39 -8.40 14.43
N THR A 77 -7.52 -9.69 14.64
CA THR A 77 -8.74 -10.31 15.19
C THR A 77 -9.04 -9.78 16.60
N ALA A 78 -8.03 -9.66 17.43
CA ALA A 78 -8.19 -9.10 18.77
C ALA A 78 -8.60 -7.61 18.73
N ALA A 79 -7.95 -6.82 17.88
CA ALA A 79 -8.25 -5.39 17.73
C ALA A 79 -9.64 -5.13 17.14
N ALA A 80 -10.10 -6.02 16.26
CA ALA A 80 -11.42 -5.95 15.62
C ALA A 80 -12.57 -6.49 16.48
N SER A 81 -12.26 -7.09 17.63
CA SER A 81 -13.28 -7.66 18.54
C SER A 81 -14.31 -6.59 18.93
N HIS A 82 -15.60 -6.93 18.80
CA HIS A 82 -16.74 -6.05 19.08
C HIS A 82 -16.79 -4.77 18.23
N GLN A 83 -16.14 -4.76 17.06
CA GLN A 83 -16.16 -3.64 16.11
C GLN A 83 -16.89 -4.02 14.83
N GLN A 84 -17.56 -3.04 14.20
CA GLN A 84 -18.19 -3.21 12.89
C GLN A 84 -17.15 -3.00 11.79
N VAL A 85 -16.31 -3.99 11.63
CA VAL A 85 -15.17 -4.00 10.69
C VAL A 85 -14.94 -5.42 10.22
N TRP A 86 -14.49 -5.56 8.98
CA TRP A 86 -13.91 -6.81 8.52
C TRP A 86 -12.44 -6.58 8.14
N VAL A 87 -11.67 -7.61 8.36
CA VAL A 87 -10.22 -7.64 8.15
C VAL A 87 -9.93 -8.75 7.17
N LYS A 88 -9.23 -8.44 6.09
CA LYS A 88 -8.97 -9.41 5.04
C LYS A 88 -7.58 -9.26 4.45
N GLN A 89 -6.85 -10.38 4.40
CA GLN A 89 -5.66 -10.49 3.59
C GLN A 89 -6.05 -10.67 2.12
N PHE A 90 -5.33 -10.00 1.22
CA PHE A 90 -5.51 -10.14 -0.22
C PHE A 90 -4.35 -10.90 -0.87
N PRO A 91 -4.38 -12.25 -0.88
CA PRO A 91 -3.31 -13.04 -1.50
C PRO A 91 -3.24 -12.88 -3.02
N TRP A 92 -4.34 -12.46 -3.65
CA TRP A 92 -4.42 -12.19 -5.08
C TRP A 92 -3.81 -10.84 -5.48
N LEU A 93 -3.54 -9.97 -4.51
CA LEU A 93 -2.91 -8.67 -4.72
C LEU A 93 -1.40 -8.82 -4.50
N ALA A 94 -0.62 -8.29 -5.42
CA ALA A 94 0.84 -8.27 -5.32
C ALA A 94 1.34 -6.88 -5.01
N SER A 95 2.36 -6.81 -4.18
CA SER A 95 3.18 -5.62 -3.96
C SER A 95 4.45 -5.75 -4.81
N VAL A 96 4.68 -4.78 -5.66
CA VAL A 96 5.83 -4.72 -6.58
C VAL A 96 6.58 -3.44 -6.33
N ARG A 97 7.86 -3.54 -5.95
CA ARG A 97 8.74 -2.37 -5.78
C ARG A 97 9.36 -2.00 -7.13
N LEU A 98 9.34 -0.73 -7.46
CA LEU A 98 10.10 -0.19 -8.57
C LEU A 98 11.57 -0.02 -8.17
N SER A 99 12.48 -0.08 -9.15
CA SER A 99 13.90 0.17 -8.89
C SER A 99 14.12 1.60 -8.38
N ALA A 100 15.19 1.80 -7.63
CA ALA A 100 15.54 3.13 -7.10
C ALA A 100 15.82 4.17 -8.20
N GLU A 101 16.08 3.71 -9.42
CA GLU A 101 16.31 4.57 -10.58
C GLU A 101 15.00 5.10 -11.19
N MET A 102 13.87 4.45 -10.89
CA MET A 102 12.55 4.86 -11.41
C MET A 102 12.04 6.06 -10.61
N SER A 103 12.09 7.22 -11.22
CA SER A 103 11.51 8.43 -10.65
C SER A 103 10.01 8.53 -10.91
N VAL A 104 9.34 9.42 -10.17
CA VAL A 104 7.91 9.73 -10.38
C VAL A 104 7.68 10.29 -11.79
N GLU A 105 8.61 11.07 -12.31
CA GLU A 105 8.57 11.65 -13.65
C GLU A 105 8.67 10.59 -14.74
N GLN A 106 9.53 9.59 -14.53
CA GLN A 106 9.64 8.45 -15.46
C GLN A 106 8.37 7.59 -15.42
N LEU A 107 7.86 7.31 -14.21
CA LEU A 107 6.62 6.57 -14.06
C LEU A 107 5.43 7.29 -14.72
N ALA A 108 5.35 8.62 -14.61
CA ALA A 108 4.29 9.41 -15.23
C ALA A 108 4.27 9.37 -16.76
N LYS A 109 5.36 8.91 -17.41
CA LYS A 109 5.39 8.72 -18.88
C LYS A 109 4.69 7.42 -19.31
N ILE A 110 4.59 6.43 -18.44
CA ILE A 110 4.07 5.09 -18.74
C ILE A 110 2.80 4.75 -17.97
N ALA A 111 2.45 5.54 -16.98
CA ALA A 111 1.29 5.35 -16.12
C ALA A 111 0.36 6.55 -16.20
N ILE A 112 -0.93 6.29 -16.21
CA ILE A 112 -1.98 7.30 -16.24
C ILE A 112 -2.73 7.25 -14.92
N ALA A 113 -2.60 8.32 -14.12
CA ALA A 113 -3.36 8.46 -12.88
C ALA A 113 -4.86 8.63 -13.17
N LYS A 114 -5.69 8.05 -12.32
CA LYS A 114 -7.14 8.28 -12.36
C LYS A 114 -7.44 9.69 -11.83
N PRO A 115 -8.20 10.53 -12.57
CA PRO A 115 -8.59 11.84 -12.06
C PRO A 115 -9.31 11.73 -10.70
N PRO A 116 -9.11 12.66 -9.75
CA PRO A 116 -8.34 13.91 -9.89
C PRO A 116 -6.83 13.78 -9.56
N PHE A 117 -6.28 12.57 -9.42
CA PHE A 117 -4.89 12.35 -9.04
C PHE A 117 -3.91 12.70 -10.17
N SER A 118 -2.68 13.06 -9.79
CA SER A 118 -1.56 13.28 -10.70
C SER A 118 -0.32 12.57 -10.16
N LEU A 119 0.34 11.77 -10.98
CA LEU A 119 1.59 11.12 -10.58
C LEU A 119 2.74 12.12 -10.43
N LEU A 120 2.80 13.16 -11.27
CA LEU A 120 3.82 14.21 -11.15
C LEU A 120 3.72 14.99 -9.84
N ALA A 121 2.53 15.08 -9.26
CA ALA A 121 2.28 15.74 -7.98
C ALA A 121 2.23 14.74 -6.80
N LEU A 122 2.59 13.48 -7.01
CA LEU A 122 2.52 12.46 -5.98
C LEU A 122 3.61 12.71 -4.92
N ALA A 123 3.19 13.21 -3.78
CA ALA A 123 4.07 13.49 -2.64
C ALA A 123 4.54 12.20 -1.95
N LEU A 124 5.62 12.29 -1.18
CA LEU A 124 6.04 11.21 -0.28
C LEU A 124 4.91 10.88 0.71
N ASN A 125 4.74 9.61 1.02
CA ASN A 125 3.66 9.08 1.86
C ASN A 125 2.25 9.32 1.29
N CYS A 126 2.14 9.33 -0.04
CA CYS A 126 0.87 9.42 -0.76
C CYS A 126 0.73 8.30 -1.79
N ALA A 127 -0.51 7.97 -2.10
CA ALA A 127 -0.84 7.01 -3.14
C ALA A 127 -1.83 7.58 -4.16
N ALA A 128 -1.84 7.00 -5.35
CA ALA A 128 -2.80 7.35 -6.40
C ALA A 128 -3.22 6.11 -7.19
N PRO A 129 -4.52 5.94 -7.45
CA PRO A 129 -4.98 4.95 -8.43
C PRO A 129 -4.49 5.33 -9.82
N ALA A 130 -3.99 4.34 -10.56
CA ALA A 130 -3.46 4.56 -11.90
C ALA A 130 -3.66 3.33 -12.80
N ARG A 131 -3.31 3.48 -14.07
CA ARG A 131 -3.19 2.38 -15.03
C ARG A 131 -1.81 2.40 -15.67
N ILE A 132 -1.19 1.23 -15.77
CA ILE A 132 0.06 1.01 -16.49
C ILE A 132 -0.20 -0.05 -17.56
N ASN A 133 0.03 0.27 -18.81
CA ASN A 133 -0.27 -0.63 -19.95
C ASN A 133 -1.71 -1.20 -19.91
N GLY A 134 -2.67 -0.37 -19.50
CA GLY A 134 -4.08 -0.78 -19.37
C GLY A 134 -4.41 -1.53 -18.07
N LEU A 135 -3.43 -1.95 -17.28
CA LEU A 135 -3.62 -2.66 -16.01
C LEU A 135 -3.88 -1.66 -14.87
N SER A 136 -4.93 -1.91 -14.11
CA SER A 136 -5.23 -1.13 -12.91
C SER A 136 -4.21 -1.42 -11.82
N CYS A 137 -3.69 -0.37 -11.20
CA CYS A 137 -2.78 -0.46 -10.07
C CYS A 137 -3.02 0.70 -9.08
N LEU A 138 -2.52 0.55 -7.88
CA LEU A 138 -2.33 1.63 -6.94
C LEU A 138 -0.83 1.96 -6.92
N VAL A 139 -0.47 3.19 -7.21
CA VAL A 139 0.90 3.70 -7.07
C VAL A 139 1.04 4.29 -5.67
N TRP A 140 1.97 3.80 -4.90
CA TRP A 140 2.22 4.26 -3.54
C TRP A 140 3.67 4.68 -3.36
N ARG A 141 3.88 5.98 -3.18
CA ARG A 141 5.19 6.57 -2.86
C ARG A 141 5.28 6.73 -1.35
N HIS A 142 6.15 5.98 -0.72
CA HIS A 142 6.27 6.00 0.74
C HIS A 142 7.70 5.69 1.19
N SER A 143 7.95 5.87 2.48
CA SER A 143 9.20 5.49 3.12
C SER A 143 9.06 4.08 3.72
N ILE A 144 10.10 3.29 3.60
CA ILE A 144 10.27 2.01 4.30
C ILE A 144 11.63 2.06 4.98
N GLN A 145 11.65 2.11 6.32
CA GLN A 145 12.87 2.23 7.11
C GLN A 145 13.78 3.35 6.58
N ASP A 146 13.22 4.55 6.50
CA ASP A 146 13.86 5.77 6.01
C ASP A 146 14.30 5.74 4.52
N THR A 147 13.93 4.73 3.77
CA THR A 147 14.21 4.63 2.34
C THR A 147 12.95 4.93 1.52
N GLU A 148 13.01 6.00 0.71
CA GLU A 148 11.93 6.33 -0.23
C GLU A 148 11.76 5.19 -1.25
N THR A 149 10.53 4.80 -1.45
CA THR A 149 10.15 3.66 -2.30
C THR A 149 8.88 4.00 -3.09
N ILE A 150 8.84 3.60 -4.35
CA ILE A 150 7.62 3.55 -5.14
C ILE A 150 7.20 2.09 -5.23
N GLU A 151 6.01 1.80 -4.77
CA GLU A 151 5.43 0.47 -4.75
C GLU A 151 4.13 0.46 -5.54
N LEU A 152 3.92 -0.60 -6.32
CA LEU A 152 2.69 -0.82 -7.08
C LEU A 152 1.91 -1.96 -6.45
N HIS A 153 0.63 -1.74 -6.19
CA HIS A 153 -0.30 -2.81 -5.84
C HIS A 153 -1.16 -3.15 -7.05
N THR A 154 -1.06 -4.37 -7.53
CA THR A 154 -1.80 -4.85 -8.70
C THR A 154 -2.17 -6.32 -8.56
N ALA A 155 -3.08 -6.81 -9.40
CA ALA A 155 -3.48 -8.21 -9.37
C ALA A 155 -2.30 -9.12 -9.71
N ARG A 156 -2.03 -10.10 -8.84
CA ARG A 156 -0.90 -11.05 -9.00
C ARG A 156 -0.94 -11.79 -10.34
N GLN A 157 -2.13 -12.16 -10.77
CA GLN A 157 -2.33 -12.90 -12.04
C GLN A 157 -1.95 -12.08 -13.28
N THR A 158 -1.88 -10.75 -13.18
CA THR A 158 -1.56 -9.86 -14.31
C THR A 158 -0.14 -9.32 -14.27
N LEU A 159 0.69 -9.74 -13.31
CA LEU A 159 2.08 -9.27 -13.15
C LEU A 159 2.93 -9.46 -14.40
N HIS A 160 2.72 -10.55 -15.15
CA HIS A 160 3.46 -10.83 -16.38
C HIS A 160 3.17 -9.84 -17.51
N HIS A 161 2.07 -9.08 -17.41
CA HIS A 161 1.75 -7.99 -18.33
C HIS A 161 2.32 -6.64 -17.88
N LEU A 162 2.82 -6.56 -16.64
CA LEU A 162 3.42 -5.35 -16.11
C LEU A 162 4.84 -5.18 -16.64
N LYS A 163 4.93 -4.71 -17.90
CA LYS A 163 6.22 -4.40 -18.54
C LYS A 163 6.55 -2.95 -18.24
N ILE A 164 7.47 -2.74 -17.32
CA ILE A 164 8.04 -1.43 -17.02
C ILE A 164 9.44 -1.42 -17.59
N THR A 165 9.58 -0.78 -18.74
CA THR A 165 10.89 -0.52 -19.39
C THR A 165 11.19 0.96 -19.26
N SER A 166 12.42 1.28 -18.95
CA SER A 166 12.95 2.66 -18.98
C SER A 166 13.05 3.20 -20.39
#